data_e100ead5550bc952704c0e94e03eab4d
#
_entry.id   e100ead5550bc952704c0e94e03eab4d
#
_cell.length_a   1.000
_cell.length_b   1.000
_cell.length_c   1.000
_cell.angle_alpha   90.00
_cell.angle_beta   90.00
_cell.angle_gamma   90.00
#
_symmetry.space_group_name_H-M   'P 1'
#
loop_
_entity.id
_entity.type
_entity.pdbx_description
1 polymer ?
#
loop_
_entity_poly.entity_id
_entity_poly.type
_entity_poly.pdbx_seq_one_letter_code
_entity_poly.pdbx_strand_id
1 'polypeptide(L)'
;MLSDNVLLDIFDFCQKNHDPGPRFEELPGAVWDWHILAHVCRRWRQVVFASPLRLNIRILCKHGTLVRKNIGIWPTFPIHIEYLYPKTIEGVDEDSVIAALEHTDRVSAIGLWLTGSQLGKTIAVMQQPFPALTHLSLWMEMLNDVPVIPCKFLGRSAPRLKTIAFSGIPFPALPALLLSTSDLVTLILYNIPQTGYISPEAMVAALTMLTMLEDLTIGFQSPASCPDQICLPPITRTVLPTLTSFNFYGVREYLEDFVVQINAPRLHMIWTIYFNQFVDFEIPQLWWFINCSEDLHQPRCFLVNFRNEFVSFSARPTTTHWHILESEYIEHISRQINVYI
;
A
#
# COMPACT_ATOMS: atom_id res chain seq x y z
N MET A 1 -38.80 -23.83 6.25
CA MET A 1 -38.16 -22.70 5.52
C MET A 1 -37.04 -22.17 6.37
N LEU A 2 -35.82 -22.02 5.85
CA LEU A 2 -34.68 -21.51 6.63
C LEU A 2 -34.92 -20.06 7.07
N SER A 3 -34.47 -19.66 8.26
CA SER A 3 -34.51 -18.25 8.69
C SER A 3 -33.48 -17.40 7.90
N ASP A 4 -33.65 -16.07 7.89
CA ASP A 4 -32.72 -15.18 7.18
C ASP A 4 -31.32 -15.20 7.82
N ASN A 5 -31.23 -15.37 9.13
CA ASN A 5 -29.95 -15.54 9.83
C ASN A 5 -29.20 -16.81 9.36
N VAL A 6 -29.91 -17.93 9.23
CA VAL A 6 -29.31 -19.18 8.73
C VAL A 6 -28.85 -19.03 7.28
N LEU A 7 -29.60 -18.31 6.43
CA LEU A 7 -29.16 -18.01 5.07
C LEU A 7 -27.89 -17.16 5.08
N LEU A 8 -27.81 -16.14 5.93
CA LEU A 8 -26.63 -15.31 6.07
C LEU A 8 -25.42 -16.10 6.56
N ASP A 9 -25.59 -17.03 7.52
CA ASP A 9 -24.51 -17.91 7.97
C ASP A 9 -23.99 -18.82 6.84
N ILE A 10 -24.90 -19.33 6.02
CA ILE A 10 -24.53 -20.12 4.82
C ILE A 10 -23.74 -19.24 3.84
N PHE A 11 -24.18 -17.99 3.60
CA PHE A 11 -23.52 -17.07 2.69
C PHE A 11 -22.11 -16.70 3.21
N ASP A 12 -21.97 -16.41 4.51
CA ASP A 12 -20.68 -16.16 5.15
C ASP A 12 -19.71 -17.35 5.02
N PHE A 13 -20.24 -18.58 5.20
CA PHE A 13 -19.45 -19.81 5.05
C PHE A 13 -18.95 -19.99 3.61
N CYS A 14 -19.81 -19.76 2.64
CA CYS A 14 -19.43 -19.82 1.23
C CYS A 14 -18.36 -18.78 0.88
N GLN A 15 -18.44 -17.57 1.44
CA GLN A 15 -17.48 -16.50 1.23
C GLN A 15 -16.09 -16.85 1.78
N LYS A 16 -16.02 -17.36 3.02
CA LYS A 16 -14.74 -17.71 3.68
C LYS A 16 -13.96 -18.81 2.95
N ASN A 17 -14.63 -19.73 2.31
CA ASN A 17 -13.99 -20.83 1.59
C ASN A 17 -13.41 -20.42 0.21
N HIS A 18 -13.62 -19.20 -0.22
CA HIS A 18 -13.10 -18.65 -1.48
C HIS A 18 -12.03 -17.58 -1.25
N ASP A 19 -11.57 -17.39 0.00
CA ASP A 19 -10.46 -16.47 0.28
C ASP A 19 -9.13 -17.11 -0.21
N PRO A 20 -8.48 -16.60 -1.25
CA PRO A 20 -7.25 -17.19 -1.80
C PRO A 20 -6.01 -17.01 -0.90
N GLY A 21 -6.18 -16.51 0.34
CA GLY A 21 -5.08 -16.20 1.25
C GLY A 21 -4.44 -14.83 0.98
N PRO A 22 -3.54 -14.39 1.87
CA PRO A 22 -2.93 -13.08 1.77
C PRO A 22 -1.91 -13.05 0.61
N ARG A 23 -2.33 -12.59 -0.54
CA ARG A 23 -1.40 -12.12 -1.57
C ARG A 23 -1.21 -10.62 -1.37
N PHE A 24 0.03 -10.18 -1.27
CA PHE A 24 0.41 -8.76 -1.06
C PHE A 24 -0.12 -7.79 -2.14
N GLU A 25 -0.71 -8.32 -3.19
CA GLU A 25 -1.13 -7.58 -4.38
C GLU A 25 -2.65 -7.53 -4.60
N GLU A 26 -3.44 -8.18 -3.73
CA GLU A 26 -4.90 -8.15 -3.85
C GLU A 26 -5.49 -7.23 -2.81
N LEU A 27 -6.34 -6.29 -3.25
CA LEU A 27 -7.22 -5.56 -2.36
C LEU A 27 -7.94 -6.56 -1.45
N PRO A 28 -8.06 -6.30 -0.13
CA PRO A 28 -8.51 -7.28 0.83
C PRO A 28 -9.85 -7.90 0.45
N GLY A 29 -9.80 -9.22 0.27
CA GLY A 29 -10.95 -10.09 0.05
C GLY A 29 -11.25 -10.35 -1.43
N ALA A 30 -11.06 -11.60 -1.85
CA ALA A 30 -11.60 -12.10 -3.12
C ALA A 30 -13.05 -11.66 -3.26
N VAL A 31 -13.36 -11.01 -4.37
CA VAL A 31 -14.72 -10.53 -4.61
C VAL A 31 -15.59 -11.72 -4.87
N TRP A 32 -16.31 -12.13 -3.86
CA TRP A 32 -17.36 -13.11 -4.03
C TRP A 32 -18.45 -12.52 -4.92
N ASP A 33 -18.86 -13.29 -5.92
CA ASP A 33 -19.91 -12.88 -6.85
C ASP A 33 -21.27 -12.90 -6.14
N TRP A 34 -21.44 -12.00 -5.13
CA TRP A 34 -22.68 -11.85 -4.37
C TRP A 34 -23.92 -11.73 -5.26
N HIS A 35 -23.74 -11.25 -6.50
CA HIS A 35 -24.82 -11.16 -7.47
C HIS A 35 -25.36 -12.54 -7.83
N ILE A 36 -24.54 -13.62 -7.77
CA ILE A 36 -25.04 -14.98 -7.96
C ILE A 36 -26.14 -15.28 -6.94
N LEU A 37 -25.91 -14.95 -5.66
CA LEU A 37 -26.93 -15.13 -4.62
C LEU A 37 -28.18 -14.29 -4.86
N ALA A 38 -27.99 -13.06 -5.33
CA ALA A 38 -29.10 -12.17 -5.64
C ALA A 38 -29.94 -12.65 -6.85
N HIS A 39 -29.40 -13.53 -7.68
CA HIS A 39 -30.09 -14.12 -8.83
C HIS A 39 -30.81 -15.45 -8.53
N VAL A 40 -30.59 -16.08 -7.37
CA VAL A 40 -31.22 -17.37 -7.03
C VAL A 40 -32.73 -17.23 -6.86
N CYS A 41 -33.20 -16.33 -5.99
CA CYS A 41 -34.62 -16.06 -5.81
C CYS A 41 -34.84 -14.67 -5.16
N ARG A 42 -36.14 -14.25 -5.16
CA ARG A 42 -36.52 -12.95 -4.59
C ARG A 42 -36.11 -12.81 -3.11
N ARG A 43 -36.32 -13.89 -2.33
CA ARG A 43 -35.99 -13.88 -0.90
C ARG A 43 -34.48 -13.75 -0.66
N TRP A 44 -33.65 -14.49 -1.38
CA TRP A 44 -32.20 -14.38 -1.28
C TRP A 44 -31.74 -12.99 -1.63
N ARG A 45 -32.27 -12.41 -2.70
CA ARG A 45 -31.99 -11.01 -3.08
C ARG A 45 -32.32 -10.03 -1.97
N GLN A 46 -33.47 -10.20 -1.29
CA GLN A 46 -33.84 -9.34 -0.15
C GLN A 46 -32.87 -9.48 1.02
N VAL A 47 -32.49 -10.71 1.39
CA VAL A 47 -31.53 -10.99 2.46
C VAL A 47 -30.16 -10.40 2.15
N VAL A 48 -29.66 -10.61 0.92
CA VAL A 48 -28.38 -10.07 0.45
C VAL A 48 -28.38 -8.54 0.54
N PHE A 49 -29.39 -7.86 -0.01
CA PHE A 49 -29.44 -6.39 -0.03
C PHE A 49 -29.73 -5.75 1.33
N ALA A 50 -30.36 -6.49 2.25
CA ALA A 50 -30.60 -6.04 3.61
C ALA A 50 -29.35 -6.12 4.52
N SER A 51 -28.32 -6.87 4.10
CA SER A 51 -27.12 -7.14 4.92
C SER A 51 -25.80 -6.85 4.18
N PRO A 52 -25.64 -5.69 3.53
CA PRO A 52 -24.48 -5.41 2.68
C PRO A 52 -23.14 -5.40 3.44
N LEU A 53 -23.12 -4.89 4.65
CA LEU A 53 -21.91 -4.83 5.46
C LEU A 53 -21.47 -6.22 5.94
N ARG A 54 -22.42 -7.07 6.37
CA ARG A 54 -22.13 -8.43 6.81
C ARG A 54 -21.55 -9.28 5.69
N LEU A 55 -22.14 -9.18 4.50
CA LEU A 55 -21.72 -9.94 3.32
C LEU A 55 -20.60 -9.25 2.53
N ASN A 56 -20.04 -8.17 3.05
CA ASN A 56 -18.99 -7.39 2.38
C ASN A 56 -19.34 -7.08 0.90
N ILE A 57 -20.62 -6.72 0.66
CA ILE A 57 -21.14 -6.47 -0.68
C ILE A 57 -20.59 -5.15 -1.20
N ARG A 58 -20.04 -5.20 -2.40
CA ARG A 58 -19.45 -4.04 -3.08
C ARG A 58 -19.66 -4.12 -4.58
N ILE A 59 -19.62 -2.98 -5.24
CA ILE A 59 -19.57 -2.88 -6.70
C ILE A 59 -18.11 -2.90 -7.10
N LEU A 60 -17.71 -3.96 -7.80
CA LEU A 60 -16.36 -4.08 -8.32
C LEU A 60 -16.26 -3.46 -9.71
N CYS A 61 -15.38 -2.47 -9.85
CA CYS A 61 -15.02 -1.85 -11.12
C CYS A 61 -13.67 -2.40 -11.55
N LYS A 62 -13.66 -3.32 -12.51
CA LYS A 62 -12.47 -3.95 -13.10
C LYS A 62 -12.61 -4.07 -14.61
N HIS A 63 -11.56 -4.53 -15.27
CA HIS A 63 -11.60 -4.78 -16.73
C HIS A 63 -12.85 -5.57 -17.14
N GLY A 64 -13.52 -5.09 -18.19
CA GLY A 64 -14.74 -5.72 -18.73
C GLY A 64 -16.02 -5.44 -17.94
N THR A 65 -16.01 -4.62 -16.89
CA THR A 65 -17.25 -4.22 -16.19
C THR A 65 -17.87 -2.99 -16.85
N LEU A 66 -19.19 -3.03 -17.07
CA LEU A 66 -19.97 -1.86 -17.53
C LEU A 66 -20.28 -0.93 -16.35
N VAL A 67 -19.26 -0.22 -15.87
CA VAL A 67 -19.29 0.55 -14.62
C VAL A 67 -20.45 1.54 -14.59
N ARG A 68 -20.62 2.40 -15.59
CA ARG A 68 -21.69 3.40 -15.65
C ARG A 68 -23.09 2.77 -15.53
N LYS A 69 -23.29 1.64 -16.20
CA LYS A 69 -24.55 0.91 -16.15
C LYS A 69 -24.81 0.30 -14.78
N ASN A 70 -23.80 -0.33 -14.22
CA ASN A 70 -23.89 -1.04 -12.93
C ASN A 70 -24.14 -0.08 -11.76
N ILE A 71 -23.43 1.04 -11.71
CA ILE A 71 -23.58 2.04 -10.64
C ILE A 71 -25.00 2.62 -10.59
N GLY A 72 -25.65 2.81 -11.75
CA GLY A 72 -27.00 3.32 -11.82
C GLY A 72 -28.11 2.32 -11.49
N ILE A 73 -27.82 1.00 -11.61
CA ILE A 73 -28.82 -0.08 -11.39
C ILE A 73 -28.79 -0.60 -9.95
N TRP A 74 -27.60 -0.73 -9.38
CA TRP A 74 -27.42 -1.34 -8.06
C TRP A 74 -27.64 -0.33 -6.94
N PRO A 75 -28.09 -0.80 -5.75
CA PRO A 75 -28.19 0.05 -4.55
C PRO A 75 -26.89 0.79 -4.24
N THR A 76 -26.93 1.71 -3.27
CA THR A 76 -25.77 2.53 -2.81
C THR A 76 -24.71 1.69 -2.08
N PHE A 77 -24.22 0.64 -2.71
CA PHE A 77 -23.12 -0.18 -2.18
C PHE A 77 -21.77 0.52 -2.30
N PRO A 78 -20.80 0.17 -1.43
CA PRO A 78 -19.42 0.61 -1.59
C PRO A 78 -18.88 0.24 -2.97
N ILE A 79 -18.04 1.11 -3.53
CA ILE A 79 -17.40 0.92 -4.83
C ILE A 79 -15.94 0.58 -4.60
N HIS A 80 -15.47 -0.52 -5.19
CA HIS A 80 -14.06 -0.88 -5.30
C HIS A 80 -13.61 -0.76 -6.74
N ILE A 81 -12.55 -0.01 -6.96
CA ILE A 81 -11.94 0.20 -8.27
C ILE A 81 -10.63 -0.58 -8.30
N GLU A 82 -10.52 -1.58 -9.20
CA GLU A 82 -9.38 -2.49 -9.24
C GLU A 82 -8.89 -2.72 -10.67
N TYR A 83 -7.77 -2.08 -11.01
CA TYR A 83 -7.07 -2.19 -12.29
C TYR A 83 -5.56 -2.32 -12.03
N LEU A 84 -5.16 -3.30 -11.20
CA LEU A 84 -3.78 -3.48 -10.75
C LEU A 84 -2.89 -4.26 -11.73
N TYR A 85 -3.49 -4.97 -12.69
CA TYR A 85 -2.72 -5.76 -13.64
C TYR A 85 -3.10 -5.44 -15.07
N PRO A 86 -2.16 -5.00 -15.91
CA PRO A 86 -2.37 -4.94 -17.34
C PRO A 86 -2.36 -6.37 -17.93
N LYS A 87 -3.42 -7.16 -17.68
CA LYS A 87 -3.54 -8.52 -18.24
C LYS A 87 -3.77 -8.53 -19.75
N THR A 88 -4.06 -7.39 -20.35
CA THR A 88 -4.34 -7.26 -21.78
C THR A 88 -3.75 -5.94 -22.33
N ILE A 89 -3.41 -5.94 -23.62
CA ILE A 89 -2.96 -4.77 -24.40
C ILE A 89 -4.02 -3.63 -24.42
N GLU A 90 -5.23 -3.92 -23.99
CA GLU A 90 -6.37 -3.01 -23.93
C GLU A 90 -6.35 -2.17 -22.64
N GLY A 91 -5.43 -1.41 -22.33
CA GLY A 91 -5.29 -0.45 -21.22
C GLY A 91 -6.46 -0.31 -20.22
N VAL A 92 -6.30 0.45 -19.18
CA VAL A 92 -7.37 0.80 -18.22
C VAL A 92 -8.49 1.52 -18.96
N ASP A 93 -9.74 1.10 -18.77
CA ASP A 93 -10.92 1.83 -19.25
C ASP A 93 -11.07 3.14 -18.43
N GLU A 94 -10.39 4.19 -18.89
CA GLU A 94 -10.33 5.48 -18.21
C GLU A 94 -11.72 6.05 -17.92
N ASP A 95 -12.64 5.94 -18.85
CA ASP A 95 -14.01 6.47 -18.71
C ASP A 95 -14.76 5.76 -17.58
N SER A 96 -14.56 4.46 -17.43
CA SER A 96 -15.14 3.68 -16.35
C SER A 96 -14.53 4.04 -14.99
N VAL A 97 -13.21 4.22 -14.92
CA VAL A 97 -12.52 4.64 -13.68
C VAL A 97 -13.00 6.04 -13.26
N ILE A 98 -13.02 7.00 -14.18
CA ILE A 98 -13.48 8.36 -13.90
C ILE A 98 -14.94 8.36 -13.44
N ALA A 99 -15.82 7.62 -14.12
CA ALA A 99 -17.22 7.51 -13.74
C ALA A 99 -17.41 6.89 -12.34
N ALA A 100 -16.57 5.94 -11.94
CA ALA A 100 -16.59 5.39 -10.59
C ALA A 100 -16.10 6.40 -9.54
N LEU A 101 -15.03 7.14 -9.85
CA LEU A 101 -14.44 8.15 -8.96
C LEU A 101 -15.36 9.36 -8.72
N GLU A 102 -16.32 9.64 -9.61
CA GLU A 102 -17.35 10.68 -9.41
C GLU A 102 -18.23 10.39 -8.18
N HIS A 103 -18.33 9.13 -7.74
CA HIS A 103 -19.08 8.71 -6.55
C HIS A 103 -18.21 8.70 -5.28
N THR A 104 -17.61 9.83 -4.94
CA THR A 104 -16.63 10.00 -3.86
C THR A 104 -17.09 9.51 -2.49
N ASP A 105 -18.39 9.61 -2.21
CA ASP A 105 -19.06 9.17 -0.97
C ASP A 105 -19.18 7.65 -0.84
N ARG A 106 -19.04 6.92 -1.96
CA ARG A 106 -19.22 5.46 -2.04
C ARG A 106 -17.92 4.71 -2.30
N VAL A 107 -16.91 5.38 -2.87
CA VAL A 107 -15.62 4.74 -3.18
C VAL A 107 -14.90 4.39 -1.89
N SER A 108 -14.70 3.10 -1.63
CA SER A 108 -14.08 2.56 -0.41
C SER A 108 -12.70 1.97 -0.65
N ALA A 109 -12.38 1.57 -1.87
CA ALA A 109 -11.06 1.11 -2.24
C ALA A 109 -10.71 1.49 -3.68
N ILE A 110 -9.46 1.87 -3.89
CA ILE A 110 -8.89 2.23 -5.19
C ILE A 110 -7.56 1.48 -5.34
N GLY A 111 -7.45 0.65 -6.37
CA GLY A 111 -6.22 -0.02 -6.79
C GLY A 111 -6.03 0.16 -8.30
N LEU A 112 -5.05 0.97 -8.69
CA LEU A 112 -4.84 1.34 -10.09
C LEU A 112 -3.37 1.19 -10.48
N TRP A 113 -3.13 0.58 -11.66
CA TRP A 113 -1.87 0.61 -12.36
C TRP A 113 -2.03 1.49 -13.60
N LEU A 114 -1.34 2.61 -13.66
CA LEU A 114 -1.61 3.67 -14.61
C LEU A 114 -0.35 4.09 -15.38
N THR A 115 -0.55 4.56 -16.60
CA THR A 115 0.44 5.37 -17.32
C THR A 115 0.44 6.80 -16.79
N GLY A 116 1.48 7.60 -17.09
CA GLY A 116 1.56 9.00 -16.63
C GLY A 116 0.35 9.86 -17.06
N SER A 117 -0.14 9.68 -18.31
CA SER A 117 -1.30 10.42 -18.81
C SER A 117 -2.60 10.03 -18.10
N GLN A 118 -2.80 8.74 -17.83
CA GLN A 118 -3.95 8.24 -17.09
C GLN A 118 -3.93 8.70 -15.63
N LEU A 119 -2.75 8.68 -15.00
CA LEU A 119 -2.58 9.19 -13.63
C LEU A 119 -2.95 10.66 -13.54
N GLY A 120 -2.52 11.49 -14.51
CA GLY A 120 -2.87 12.92 -14.54
C GLY A 120 -4.38 13.17 -14.56
N LYS A 121 -5.13 12.43 -15.39
CA LYS A 121 -6.60 12.50 -15.47
C LYS A 121 -7.26 12.02 -14.17
N THR A 122 -6.78 10.90 -13.63
CA THR A 122 -7.29 10.32 -12.38
C THR A 122 -7.10 11.28 -11.21
N ILE A 123 -5.91 11.85 -11.05
CA ILE A 123 -5.59 12.81 -9.99
C ILE A 123 -6.47 14.08 -10.11
N ALA A 124 -6.79 14.52 -11.33
CA ALA A 124 -7.64 15.69 -11.54
C ALA A 124 -9.05 15.50 -10.92
N VAL A 125 -9.60 14.30 -10.97
CA VAL A 125 -10.89 13.95 -10.36
C VAL A 125 -10.78 13.75 -8.84
N MET A 126 -9.63 13.24 -8.36
CA MET A 126 -9.39 12.94 -6.94
C MET A 126 -9.02 14.17 -6.08
N GLN A 127 -9.50 15.36 -6.43
CA GLN A 127 -9.29 16.60 -5.66
C GLN A 127 -10.35 16.80 -4.56
N GLN A 128 -11.42 16.02 -4.58
CA GLN A 128 -12.49 16.06 -3.60
C GLN A 128 -12.25 15.08 -2.46
N PRO A 129 -12.85 15.27 -1.27
CA PRO A 129 -12.79 14.30 -0.19
C PRO A 129 -13.44 12.96 -0.57
N PHE A 130 -12.82 11.86 -0.11
CA PHE A 130 -13.34 10.50 -0.22
C PHE A 130 -13.60 9.93 1.18
N PRO A 131 -14.74 10.26 1.81
CA PRO A 131 -14.98 9.96 3.23
C PRO A 131 -15.12 8.47 3.54
N ALA A 132 -15.41 7.63 2.54
CA ALA A 132 -15.52 6.18 2.71
C ALA A 132 -14.23 5.43 2.36
N LEU A 133 -13.20 6.11 1.85
CA LEU A 133 -11.99 5.47 1.34
C LEU A 133 -11.15 4.88 2.48
N THR A 134 -10.88 3.57 2.39
CA THR A 134 -10.08 2.81 3.34
C THR A 134 -8.78 2.28 2.75
N HIS A 135 -8.74 2.07 1.43
CA HIS A 135 -7.57 1.51 0.73
C HIS A 135 -7.30 2.33 -0.53
N LEU A 136 -6.06 2.78 -0.67
CA LEU A 136 -5.59 3.53 -1.82
C LEU A 136 -4.25 2.97 -2.29
N SER A 137 -4.23 2.41 -3.51
CA SER A 137 -3.05 1.85 -4.14
C SER A 137 -2.92 2.42 -5.55
N LEU A 138 -1.88 3.20 -5.81
CA LEU A 138 -1.59 3.80 -7.11
C LEU A 138 -0.19 3.36 -7.55
N TRP A 139 -0.13 2.64 -8.65
CA TRP A 139 1.09 2.13 -9.24
C TRP A 139 1.27 2.74 -10.62
N MET A 140 2.47 3.14 -10.91
CA MET A 140 2.77 3.71 -12.20
C MET A 140 3.81 2.89 -12.95
N GLU A 141 3.58 2.72 -14.23
CA GLU A 141 4.60 2.23 -15.13
C GLU A 141 5.72 3.27 -15.26
N MET A 142 6.97 2.83 -15.09
CA MET A 142 8.14 3.71 -15.12
C MET A 142 8.34 4.28 -16.52
N LEU A 143 7.79 5.44 -16.78
CA LEU A 143 7.95 6.21 -18.02
C LEU A 143 8.34 7.64 -17.66
N ASN A 144 8.94 8.35 -18.64
CA ASN A 144 9.24 9.77 -18.51
C ASN A 144 7.95 10.59 -18.33
N ASP A 145 8.02 11.74 -17.65
CA ASP A 145 6.91 12.68 -17.40
C ASP A 145 5.84 12.17 -16.41
N VAL A 146 6.26 11.92 -15.17
CA VAL A 146 5.34 11.54 -14.09
C VAL A 146 4.64 12.78 -13.52
N PRO A 147 3.30 12.83 -13.54
CA PRO A 147 2.58 13.92 -12.90
C PRO A 147 2.76 13.89 -11.38
N VAL A 148 3.03 15.04 -10.80
CA VAL A 148 3.15 15.21 -9.35
C VAL A 148 1.76 15.25 -8.72
N ILE A 149 1.54 14.48 -7.66
CA ILE A 149 0.28 14.55 -6.90
C ILE A 149 0.16 15.92 -6.22
N PRO A 150 -0.93 16.67 -6.48
CA PRO A 150 -1.09 18.02 -5.94
C PRO A 150 -1.47 18.00 -4.46
N CYS A 151 -1.22 19.11 -3.77
CA CYS A 151 -1.53 19.26 -2.34
C CYS A 151 -3.02 19.17 -1.97
N LYS A 152 -3.93 19.29 -2.95
CA LYS A 152 -5.39 19.15 -2.75
C LYS A 152 -5.89 17.72 -2.89
N PHE A 153 -5.02 16.78 -3.16
CA PHE A 153 -5.37 15.38 -3.33
C PHE A 153 -6.21 14.85 -2.15
N LEU A 154 -7.28 14.11 -2.45
CA LEU A 154 -8.30 13.63 -1.50
C LEU A 154 -8.91 14.74 -0.62
N GLY A 155 -8.98 15.97 -1.12
CA GLY A 155 -9.45 17.11 -0.33
C GLY A 155 -8.57 17.43 0.88
N ARG A 156 -7.31 16.96 0.90
CA ARG A 156 -6.34 17.05 2.01
C ARG A 156 -6.73 16.26 3.25
N SER A 157 -7.68 15.35 3.17
CA SER A 157 -8.15 14.62 4.34
C SER A 157 -8.69 13.24 3.95
N ALA A 158 -8.18 12.21 4.61
CA ALA A 158 -8.61 10.83 4.39
C ALA A 158 -8.60 10.05 5.72
N PRO A 159 -9.47 10.41 6.69
CA PRO A 159 -9.38 9.93 8.07
C PRO A 159 -9.63 8.42 8.23
N ARG A 160 -10.26 7.78 7.24
CA ARG A 160 -10.58 6.34 7.26
C ARG A 160 -9.57 5.49 6.50
N LEU A 161 -8.53 6.08 5.93
CA LEU A 161 -7.51 5.32 5.23
C LEU A 161 -6.77 4.38 6.17
N LYS A 162 -6.76 3.09 5.81
CA LYS A 162 -6.01 2.03 6.48
C LYS A 162 -4.78 1.62 5.69
N THR A 163 -4.84 1.75 4.38
CA THR A 163 -3.74 1.39 3.48
C THR A 163 -3.49 2.49 2.48
N ILE A 164 -2.23 2.91 2.39
CA ILE A 164 -1.71 3.75 1.31
C ILE A 164 -0.55 3.01 0.66
N ALA A 165 -0.61 2.80 -0.66
CA ALA A 165 0.48 2.26 -1.45
C ALA A 165 0.71 3.11 -2.70
N PHE A 166 1.90 3.70 -2.85
CA PHE A 166 2.31 4.44 -4.03
C PHE A 166 3.59 3.87 -4.60
N SER A 167 3.65 3.67 -5.91
CA SER A 167 4.87 3.25 -6.60
C SER A 167 5.16 4.12 -7.80
N GLY A 168 6.36 4.69 -7.86
CA GLY A 168 6.84 5.52 -8.96
C GLY A 168 6.19 6.91 -9.05
N ILE A 169 5.46 7.35 -8.02
CA ILE A 169 4.64 8.56 -8.06
C ILE A 169 5.21 9.62 -7.11
N PRO A 170 5.60 10.81 -7.60
CA PRO A 170 6.05 11.90 -6.74
C PRO A 170 4.89 12.52 -5.98
N PHE A 171 4.98 12.51 -4.66
CA PHE A 171 3.98 13.11 -3.78
C PHE A 171 4.63 13.93 -2.64
N PRO A 172 5.19 15.11 -2.93
CA PRO A 172 5.88 15.94 -1.92
C PRO A 172 4.94 16.42 -0.80
N ALA A 173 3.63 16.48 -1.05
CA ALA A 173 2.63 16.85 -0.04
C ALA A 173 2.14 15.65 0.81
N LEU A 174 2.69 14.46 0.64
CA LEU A 174 2.33 13.26 1.41
C LEU A 174 2.37 13.49 2.93
N PRO A 175 3.43 14.13 3.53
CA PRO A 175 3.46 14.36 4.96
C PRO A 175 2.22 15.09 5.48
N ALA A 176 1.70 16.06 4.73
CA ALA A 176 0.49 16.79 5.12
C ALA A 176 -0.78 15.92 5.05
N LEU A 177 -0.88 14.98 4.11
CA LEU A 177 -1.97 14.03 4.04
C LEU A 177 -1.92 13.04 5.22
N LEU A 178 -0.74 12.53 5.54
CA LEU A 178 -0.54 11.56 6.62
C LEU A 178 -0.98 12.09 7.99
N LEU A 179 -0.86 13.38 8.24
CA LEU A 179 -1.36 14.02 9.48
C LEU A 179 -2.89 13.89 9.66
N SER A 180 -3.64 13.58 8.59
CA SER A 180 -5.09 13.38 8.65
C SER A 180 -5.54 11.91 8.68
N THR A 181 -4.58 10.95 8.65
CA THR A 181 -4.85 9.51 8.49
C THR A 181 -4.53 8.72 9.76
N SER A 182 -5.19 9.03 10.88
CA SER A 182 -4.93 8.41 12.20
C SER A 182 -5.08 6.88 12.22
N ASP A 183 -5.93 6.34 11.36
CA ASP A 183 -6.28 4.91 11.31
C ASP A 183 -5.39 4.11 10.34
N LEU A 184 -4.29 4.71 9.85
CA LEU A 184 -3.42 4.08 8.88
C LEU A 184 -2.65 2.90 9.50
N VAL A 185 -2.77 1.74 8.88
CA VAL A 185 -2.14 0.47 9.27
C VAL A 185 -0.95 0.14 8.38
N THR A 186 -1.08 0.40 7.08
CA THR A 186 -0.06 0.06 6.08
C THR A 186 0.30 1.27 5.23
N LEU A 187 1.58 1.62 5.19
CA LEU A 187 2.14 2.66 4.34
C LEU A 187 3.25 2.08 3.46
N ILE A 188 3.02 2.05 2.15
CA ILE A 188 3.97 1.57 1.15
C ILE A 188 4.30 2.72 0.19
N LEU A 189 5.53 3.16 0.22
CA LEU A 189 6.09 4.16 -0.69
C LEU A 189 7.24 3.48 -1.44
N TYR A 190 6.99 3.09 -2.67
CA TYR A 190 7.94 2.34 -3.47
C TYR A 190 8.36 3.10 -4.71
N ASN A 191 9.63 2.90 -5.15
CA ASN A 191 10.18 3.60 -6.31
C ASN A 191 10.01 5.13 -6.24
N ILE A 192 10.22 5.72 -5.06
CA ILE A 192 10.10 7.17 -4.87
C ILE A 192 11.09 7.88 -5.81
N PRO A 193 10.60 8.69 -6.77
CA PRO A 193 11.48 9.45 -7.67
C PRO A 193 12.09 10.66 -6.94
N GLN A 194 13.13 11.26 -7.50
CA GLN A 194 13.80 12.43 -6.92
C GLN A 194 12.83 13.60 -6.63
N THR A 195 11.86 13.82 -7.52
CA THR A 195 10.84 14.87 -7.35
C THR A 195 9.84 14.59 -6.23
N GLY A 196 9.80 13.36 -5.73
CA GLY A 196 8.98 12.91 -4.60
C GLY A 196 9.78 12.74 -3.31
N TYR A 197 11.05 13.16 -3.26
CA TYR A 197 11.89 13.01 -2.09
C TYR A 197 11.28 13.69 -0.86
N ILE A 198 11.29 12.97 0.26
CA ILE A 198 10.89 13.46 1.59
C ILE A 198 12.06 13.19 2.52
N SER A 199 12.54 14.20 3.23
CA SER A 199 13.68 14.02 4.15
C SER A 199 13.32 13.11 5.33
N PRO A 200 14.31 12.44 5.98
CA PRO A 200 14.07 11.60 7.15
C PRO A 200 13.27 12.33 8.23
N GLU A 201 13.57 13.60 8.53
CA GLU A 201 12.88 14.39 9.55
C GLU A 201 11.42 14.66 9.17
N ALA A 202 11.17 15.03 7.91
CA ALA A 202 9.81 15.29 7.43
C ALA A 202 8.98 14.01 7.42
N MET A 203 9.59 12.85 7.08
CA MET A 203 8.95 11.56 7.16
C MET A 203 8.61 11.19 8.61
N VAL A 204 9.58 11.30 9.52
CA VAL A 204 9.36 10.99 10.94
C VAL A 204 8.29 11.91 11.55
N ALA A 205 8.31 13.20 11.23
CA ALA A 205 7.28 14.13 11.67
C ALA A 205 5.87 13.72 11.19
N ALA A 206 5.75 13.26 9.96
CA ALA A 206 4.49 12.76 9.41
C ALA A 206 4.01 11.47 10.09
N LEU A 207 4.94 10.57 10.46
CA LEU A 207 4.63 9.31 11.11
C LEU A 207 4.21 9.45 12.58
N THR A 208 4.48 10.60 13.21
CA THR A 208 4.22 10.83 14.66
C THR A 208 2.75 10.57 15.04
N MET A 209 1.81 10.84 14.14
CA MET A 209 0.37 10.68 14.40
C MET A 209 -0.16 9.27 14.06
N LEU A 210 0.66 8.41 13.44
CA LEU A 210 0.26 7.11 12.93
C LEU A 210 0.46 6.00 13.99
N THR A 211 -0.30 6.08 15.08
CA THR A 211 -0.17 5.15 16.21
C THR A 211 -0.65 3.72 15.92
N MET A 212 -1.35 3.51 14.80
CA MET A 212 -1.85 2.20 14.36
C MET A 212 -1.02 1.59 13.23
N LEU A 213 0.10 2.23 12.84
CA LEU A 213 0.93 1.77 11.73
C LEU A 213 1.66 0.46 12.09
N GLU A 214 1.35 -0.60 11.34
CA GLU A 214 1.92 -1.94 11.51
C GLU A 214 3.00 -2.25 10.45
N ASP A 215 2.76 -1.81 9.20
CA ASP A 215 3.65 -2.07 8.08
C ASP A 215 4.12 -0.76 7.44
N LEU A 216 5.43 -0.58 7.36
CA LEU A 216 6.08 0.57 6.72
C LEU A 216 7.04 0.09 5.64
N THR A 217 6.87 0.60 4.42
CA THR A 217 7.83 0.43 3.33
C THR A 217 8.22 1.79 2.79
N ILE A 218 9.52 2.07 2.72
CA ILE A 218 10.11 3.26 2.10
C ILE A 218 11.15 2.78 1.10
N GLY A 219 10.92 3.05 -0.18
CA GLY A 219 11.82 2.63 -1.25
C GLY A 219 12.04 3.73 -2.27
N PHE A 220 13.29 4.09 -2.52
CA PHE A 220 13.68 5.06 -3.53
C PHE A 220 13.91 4.39 -4.88
N GLN A 221 13.73 5.12 -5.95
CA GLN A 221 13.90 4.61 -7.32
C GLN A 221 15.38 4.34 -7.65
N SER A 222 16.27 5.20 -7.16
CA SER A 222 17.70 5.16 -7.46
C SER A 222 18.50 5.90 -6.37
N PRO A 223 19.82 5.76 -6.29
CA PRO A 223 20.67 6.56 -5.39
C PRO A 223 20.49 8.08 -5.59
N ALA A 224 20.34 8.51 -6.84
CA ALA A 224 20.13 9.92 -7.18
C ALA A 224 18.81 10.50 -6.65
N SER A 225 17.86 9.64 -6.24
CA SER A 225 16.60 10.08 -5.62
C SER A 225 16.75 10.50 -4.17
N CYS A 226 17.93 10.26 -3.55
CA CYS A 226 18.26 10.66 -2.19
C CYS A 226 19.40 11.71 -2.24
N PRO A 227 19.11 12.99 -2.14
CA PRO A 227 20.17 14.01 -2.06
C PRO A 227 20.96 13.86 -0.76
N ASP A 228 22.27 14.11 -0.83
CA ASP A 228 23.14 14.12 0.35
C ASP A 228 22.70 15.24 1.31
N GLN A 229 22.25 14.86 2.49
CA GLN A 229 21.91 15.78 3.56
C GLN A 229 22.64 15.37 4.85
N ILE A 230 23.17 16.36 5.55
CA ILE A 230 23.74 16.14 6.88
C ILE A 230 22.63 16.43 7.88
N CYS A 231 22.11 15.38 8.53
CA CYS A 231 21.10 15.52 9.57
C CYS A 231 21.75 15.62 10.95
N LEU A 232 21.24 16.51 11.78
CA LEU A 232 21.62 16.55 13.19
C LEU A 232 20.78 15.51 13.95
N PRO A 233 21.38 14.78 14.90
CA PRO A 233 20.64 13.80 15.68
C PRO A 233 19.51 14.47 16.47
N PRO A 234 18.28 13.91 16.48
CA PRO A 234 17.15 14.49 17.17
C PRO A 234 17.31 14.40 18.70
N ILE A 235 16.72 15.35 19.42
CA ILE A 235 16.70 15.35 20.88
C ILE A 235 15.71 14.30 21.41
N THR A 236 14.63 14.02 20.67
CA THR A 236 13.58 13.07 21.05
C THR A 236 13.26 12.15 19.88
N ARG A 237 12.91 10.89 20.19
CA ARG A 237 12.51 9.88 19.19
C ARG A 237 11.00 9.77 19.11
N THR A 238 10.51 9.63 17.88
CA THR A 238 9.10 9.30 17.63
C THR A 238 8.85 7.82 17.90
N VAL A 239 7.87 7.52 18.73
CA VAL A 239 7.49 6.14 19.05
C VAL A 239 6.44 5.66 18.05
N LEU A 240 6.71 4.54 17.39
CA LEU A 240 5.79 3.81 16.52
C LEU A 240 5.37 2.51 17.23
N PRO A 241 4.33 2.56 18.08
CA PRO A 241 4.07 1.52 19.09
C PRO A 241 3.55 0.21 18.49
N THR A 242 2.98 0.26 17.31
CA THR A 242 2.37 -0.90 16.63
C THR A 242 3.19 -1.39 15.45
N LEU A 243 4.27 -0.71 15.07
CA LEU A 243 5.08 -1.07 13.92
C LEU A 243 5.72 -2.46 14.13
N THR A 244 5.35 -3.40 13.26
CA THR A 244 5.79 -4.79 13.30
C THR A 244 6.72 -5.16 12.14
N SER A 245 6.56 -4.49 11.00
CA SER A 245 7.30 -4.75 9.77
C SER A 245 7.84 -3.45 9.18
N PHE A 246 9.13 -3.44 8.85
CA PHE A 246 9.78 -2.30 8.21
C PHE A 246 10.63 -2.75 7.02
N ASN A 247 10.31 -2.24 5.84
CA ASN A 247 11.05 -2.49 4.61
C ASN A 247 11.68 -1.19 4.09
N PHE A 248 12.95 -1.26 3.72
CA PHE A 248 13.68 -0.10 3.20
C PHE A 248 14.48 -0.44 1.94
N TYR A 249 14.42 0.46 0.94
CA TYR A 249 15.18 0.36 -0.31
C TYR A 249 15.79 1.73 -0.62
N GLY A 250 17.11 1.86 -0.54
CA GLY A 250 17.71 3.17 -0.75
C GLY A 250 19.18 3.28 -0.41
N VAL A 251 19.60 4.48 -0.05
CA VAL A 251 20.97 4.75 0.41
C VAL A 251 21.06 4.60 1.92
N ARG A 252 22.23 4.13 2.37
CA ARG A 252 22.50 3.88 3.80
C ARG A 252 22.28 5.13 4.65
N GLU A 253 22.74 6.25 4.20
CA GLU A 253 22.72 7.55 4.92
C GLU A 253 21.28 7.92 5.30
N TYR A 254 20.33 7.78 4.36
CA TYR A 254 18.92 8.04 4.64
C TYR A 254 18.38 7.14 5.76
N LEU A 255 18.67 5.82 5.67
CA LEU A 255 18.18 4.87 6.68
C LEU A 255 18.78 5.14 8.06
N GLU A 256 20.09 5.38 8.15
CA GLU A 256 20.76 5.67 9.40
C GLU A 256 20.16 6.94 10.07
N ASP A 257 19.93 8.00 9.28
CA ASP A 257 19.29 9.23 9.75
C ASP A 257 17.82 9.03 10.14
N PHE A 258 17.10 8.12 9.46
CA PHE A 258 15.71 7.81 9.78
C PHE A 258 15.58 6.99 11.07
N VAL A 259 16.35 5.89 11.21
CA VAL A 259 16.20 4.99 12.36
C VAL A 259 16.67 5.60 13.68
N VAL A 260 17.60 6.57 13.64
CA VAL A 260 18.01 7.30 14.85
C VAL A 260 16.87 8.12 15.45
N GLN A 261 15.88 8.52 14.64
CA GLN A 261 14.78 9.39 15.01
C GLN A 261 13.52 8.63 15.47
N ILE A 262 13.47 7.31 15.30
CA ILE A 262 12.29 6.49 15.64
C ILE A 262 12.60 5.46 16.72
N ASN A 263 11.52 5.00 17.38
CA ASN A 263 11.53 3.86 18.29
C ASN A 263 10.34 2.95 17.93
N ALA A 264 10.59 1.69 17.62
CA ALA A 264 9.59 0.70 17.24
C ALA A 264 9.73 -0.56 18.11
N PRO A 265 9.17 -0.55 19.34
CA PRO A 265 9.40 -1.61 20.32
C PRO A 265 8.85 -2.98 19.88
N ARG A 266 7.81 -3.01 19.07
CA ARG A 266 7.16 -4.24 18.57
C ARG A 266 7.65 -4.69 17.20
N LEU A 267 8.75 -4.12 16.70
CA LEU A 267 9.31 -4.50 15.41
C LEU A 267 9.86 -5.93 15.47
N HIS A 268 9.35 -6.83 14.64
CA HIS A 268 9.82 -8.22 14.56
C HIS A 268 10.34 -8.60 13.17
N MET A 269 10.14 -7.76 12.16
CA MET A 269 10.68 -7.96 10.83
C MET A 269 11.28 -6.67 10.28
N ILE A 270 12.52 -6.75 9.83
CA ILE A 270 13.17 -5.69 9.08
C ILE A 270 13.82 -6.27 7.83
N TRP A 271 13.64 -5.60 6.71
CA TRP A 271 14.30 -5.92 5.46
C TRP A 271 14.80 -4.65 4.79
N THR A 272 16.09 -4.63 4.45
CA THR A 272 16.72 -3.46 3.82
C THR A 272 17.49 -3.87 2.58
N ILE A 273 17.43 -3.04 1.55
CA ILE A 273 18.26 -3.15 0.35
C ILE A 273 18.96 -1.81 0.15
N TYR A 274 20.30 -1.85 0.04
CA TYR A 274 21.12 -0.68 -0.14
C TYR A 274 21.69 -0.61 -1.55
N PHE A 275 21.56 0.54 -2.18
CA PHE A 275 22.18 0.83 -3.47
C PHE A 275 23.69 1.05 -3.33
N ASN A 276 24.48 0.57 -4.29
CA ASN A 276 25.91 0.90 -4.48
C ASN A 276 26.83 0.66 -3.26
N GLN A 277 26.52 -0.30 -2.39
CA GLN A 277 27.31 -0.56 -1.18
C GLN A 277 28.23 -1.77 -1.40
N PHE A 278 29.49 -1.52 -1.76
CA PHE A 278 30.46 -2.60 -2.07
C PHE A 278 31.64 -2.71 -1.08
N VAL A 279 31.95 -1.64 -0.34
CA VAL A 279 33.11 -1.61 0.57
C VAL A 279 32.71 -0.80 1.79
N ASP A 280 33.17 -1.18 2.98
CA ASP A 280 32.94 -0.49 4.26
C ASP A 280 31.45 -0.33 4.64
N PHE A 281 30.74 -1.46 4.68
CA PHE A 281 29.34 -1.48 5.09
C PHE A 281 29.22 -1.36 6.60
N GLU A 282 29.05 -0.13 7.09
CA GLU A 282 28.80 0.16 8.50
C GLU A 282 27.36 0.68 8.68
N ILE A 283 26.60 0.08 9.59
CA ILE A 283 25.19 0.42 9.91
C ILE A 283 25.00 0.57 11.42
N PRO A 284 25.72 1.48 12.08
CA PRO A 284 25.74 1.55 13.55
C PRO A 284 24.39 1.95 14.14
N GLN A 285 23.63 2.85 13.50
CA GLN A 285 22.33 3.30 13.99
C GLN A 285 21.26 2.24 13.77
N LEU A 286 21.26 1.57 12.61
CA LEU A 286 20.36 0.45 12.35
C LEU A 286 20.62 -0.70 13.33
N TRP A 287 21.89 -1.02 13.59
CA TRP A 287 22.25 -2.05 14.57
C TRP A 287 21.75 -1.71 15.97
N TRP A 288 21.93 -0.45 16.38
CA TRP A 288 21.42 0.02 17.66
C TRP A 288 19.87 -0.04 17.69
N PHE A 289 19.19 0.39 16.62
CA PHE A 289 17.73 0.35 16.50
C PHE A 289 17.18 -1.07 16.63
N ILE A 290 17.81 -2.05 15.97
CA ILE A 290 17.43 -3.48 16.08
C ILE A 290 17.56 -3.97 17.52
N ASN A 291 18.66 -3.62 18.19
CA ASN A 291 18.88 -4.05 19.58
C ASN A 291 17.94 -3.39 20.60
N CYS A 292 17.31 -2.27 20.25
CA CYS A 292 16.31 -1.63 21.10
C CYS A 292 14.89 -2.21 20.90
N SER A 293 14.67 -3.02 19.88
CA SER A 293 13.36 -3.65 19.61
C SER A 293 13.24 -4.95 20.39
N GLU A 294 12.23 -5.07 21.25
CA GLU A 294 12.08 -6.24 22.15
C GLU A 294 12.00 -7.56 21.39
N ASP A 295 11.24 -7.60 20.30
CA ASP A 295 11.02 -8.79 19.49
C ASP A 295 12.20 -9.14 18.57
N LEU A 296 12.98 -8.15 18.13
CA LEU A 296 14.20 -8.35 17.33
C LEU A 296 15.45 -8.61 18.19
N HIS A 297 15.39 -8.37 19.50
CA HIS A 297 16.54 -8.56 20.40
C HIS A 297 17.13 -9.99 20.38
N GLN A 298 16.33 -10.97 20.00
CA GLN A 298 16.79 -12.33 19.74
C GLN A 298 16.40 -12.77 18.31
N PRO A 299 16.89 -12.12 17.27
CA PRO A 299 16.58 -12.58 15.92
C PRO A 299 17.18 -13.97 15.75
N ARG A 300 16.33 -14.92 15.38
CA ARG A 300 16.77 -16.29 15.14
C ARG A 300 17.37 -16.45 13.74
N CYS A 301 17.25 -15.44 12.89
CA CYS A 301 17.84 -15.45 11.57
C CYS A 301 18.23 -14.03 11.12
N PHE A 302 19.52 -13.84 10.86
CA PHE A 302 20.05 -12.71 10.10
C PHE A 302 20.48 -13.22 8.73
N LEU A 303 20.04 -12.56 7.68
CA LEU A 303 20.46 -12.88 6.32
C LEU A 303 21.05 -11.63 5.69
N VAL A 304 22.28 -11.72 5.22
CA VAL A 304 22.95 -10.66 4.46
C VAL A 304 23.33 -11.24 3.11
N ASN A 305 22.81 -10.65 2.04
CA ASN A 305 23.14 -11.05 0.67
C ASN A 305 23.87 -9.91 -0.03
N PHE A 306 25.00 -10.22 -0.63
CA PHE A 306 25.77 -9.32 -1.47
C PHE A 306 25.52 -9.68 -2.93
N ARG A 307 25.06 -8.71 -3.72
CA ARG A 307 24.91 -8.82 -5.17
C ARG A 307 25.67 -7.71 -5.86
N ASN A 308 25.88 -7.81 -7.16
CA ASN A 308 26.72 -6.87 -7.91
C ASN A 308 26.34 -5.38 -7.77
N GLU A 309 25.10 -5.08 -7.48
CA GLU A 309 24.59 -3.71 -7.46
C GLU A 309 23.93 -3.31 -6.12
N PHE A 310 23.76 -4.25 -5.19
CA PHE A 310 23.13 -3.96 -3.91
C PHE A 310 23.53 -4.95 -2.81
N VAL A 311 23.38 -4.51 -1.56
CA VAL A 311 23.45 -5.35 -0.38
C VAL A 311 22.06 -5.42 0.25
N SER A 312 21.57 -6.62 0.54
CA SER A 312 20.33 -6.79 1.30
C SER A 312 20.63 -7.36 2.69
N PHE A 313 19.88 -6.83 3.66
CA PHE A 313 19.92 -7.30 5.04
C PHE A 313 18.50 -7.59 5.51
N SER A 314 18.30 -8.70 6.21
CA SER A 314 17.03 -8.99 6.87
C SER A 314 17.23 -9.59 8.26
N ALA A 315 16.37 -9.22 9.19
CA ALA A 315 16.29 -9.80 10.53
C ALA A 315 14.84 -10.17 10.85
N ARG A 316 14.62 -11.38 11.39
CA ARG A 316 13.28 -11.91 11.66
C ARG A 316 13.29 -13.12 12.61
N PRO A 317 12.13 -13.49 13.20
CA PRO A 317 11.93 -14.77 13.90
C PRO A 317 12.00 -15.97 12.92
N THR A 318 12.52 -17.14 13.38
CA THR A 318 12.69 -18.35 12.54
C THR A 318 11.41 -19.08 12.14
N THR A 319 10.26 -18.68 12.65
CA THR A 319 8.99 -19.42 12.48
C THR A 319 8.24 -19.12 11.20
N THR A 320 8.67 -18.14 10.41
CA THR A 320 8.02 -17.79 9.14
C THR A 320 8.61 -18.60 7.98
N HIS A 321 7.78 -19.48 7.39
CA HIS A 321 8.13 -20.22 6.18
C HIS A 321 8.24 -19.25 4.98
N TRP A 322 9.43 -19.24 4.37
CA TRP A 322 9.67 -18.55 3.11
C TRP A 322 9.28 -19.44 1.95
N HIS A 323 8.18 -19.23 1.32
CA HIS A 323 7.98 -20.00 0.10
C HIS A 323 7.68 -19.23 -1.17
N ILE A 324 7.46 -17.91 -1.18
CA ILE A 324 7.05 -17.30 -2.47
C ILE A 324 7.56 -15.86 -2.69
N LEU A 325 7.79 -15.06 -1.64
CA LEU A 325 8.03 -13.63 -1.82
C LEU A 325 9.43 -13.23 -2.30
N GLU A 326 10.46 -14.03 -2.04
CA GLU A 326 11.83 -13.67 -2.44
C GLU A 326 12.09 -13.78 -3.94
N SER A 327 11.53 -14.77 -4.64
CA SER A 327 11.86 -14.98 -6.04
C SER A 327 11.10 -14.01 -6.96
N GLU A 328 9.82 -13.79 -6.75
CA GLU A 328 9.01 -12.91 -7.61
C GLU A 328 9.29 -11.42 -7.34
N TYR A 329 9.44 -11.03 -6.07
CA TYR A 329 9.70 -9.63 -5.70
C TYR A 329 11.13 -9.20 -6.04
N ILE A 330 12.14 -10.07 -5.81
CA ILE A 330 13.52 -9.82 -6.22
C ILE A 330 13.65 -9.89 -7.76
N GLU A 331 12.93 -10.77 -8.44
CA GLU A 331 12.88 -10.81 -9.90
C GLU A 331 12.22 -9.56 -10.49
N HIS A 332 11.17 -9.06 -9.85
CA HIS A 332 10.52 -7.82 -10.26
C HIS A 332 11.45 -6.60 -10.06
N ILE A 333 12.14 -6.50 -8.93
CA ILE A 333 13.18 -5.48 -8.67
C ILE A 333 14.34 -5.61 -9.66
N SER A 334 14.85 -6.83 -9.88
CA SER A 334 15.95 -7.08 -10.82
C SER A 334 15.57 -6.74 -12.26
N ARG A 335 14.34 -6.99 -12.68
CA ARG A 335 13.84 -6.59 -14.00
C ARG A 335 13.72 -5.08 -14.15
N GLN A 336 13.35 -4.38 -13.08
CA GLN A 336 13.25 -2.91 -13.10
C GLN A 336 14.63 -2.23 -13.07
N ILE A 337 15.60 -2.77 -12.33
CA ILE A 337 16.99 -2.26 -12.30
C ILE A 337 17.70 -2.51 -13.62
N ASN A 338 17.49 -3.66 -14.27
CA ASN A 338 18.10 -4.00 -15.58
C ASN A 338 17.59 -3.14 -16.76
N VAL A 339 16.56 -2.32 -16.60
CA VAL A 339 16.09 -1.38 -17.62
C VAL A 339 16.93 -0.10 -17.65
N TYR A 340 17.79 0.14 -16.67
CA TYR A 340 18.61 1.36 -16.55
C TYR A 340 20.12 1.15 -16.73
N ILE A 341 20.55 -0.03 -17.22
CA ILE A 341 21.90 -0.30 -17.73
C ILE A 341 21.83 -0.33 -19.30
#